data_1319539c5382dd9549163a4b38884f46
#
_entry.id   1319539c5382dd9549163a4b38884f46
#
_cell.length_a   1.000
_cell.length_b   1.000
_cell.length_c   1.000
_cell.angle_alpha   90.00
_cell.angle_beta   90.00
_cell.angle_gamma   90.00
#
_symmetry.space_group_name_H-M   'P 1'
#
loop_
_entity.id
_entity.type
_entity.pdbx_description
1 polymer ?
#
loop_
_entity_poly.entity_id
_entity_poly.type
_entity_poly.pdbx_seq_one_letter_code
_entity_poly.pdbx_strand_id
1 'polypeptide(L)'
;MFEQQLHEFMQNQSSLILVVILVIAIILLAKGADMVVSSAVALALRWKLPKVVVGATVVSLGTTLPETMISVLAAVKGDPGLALGNAVGSIICDTGLILGIAATISPLPLNRSVVNRQGWLQLGAGFLLVIACIPWSSPAAALTTGGGLSRFAGM
;
A
#
# COMPACT_ATOMS: atom_id res chain seq x y z
N MET A 1 -12.72 11.45 20.03
CA MET A 1 -12.76 10.80 21.36
C MET A 1 -11.90 9.55 21.40
N PHE A 2 -12.13 8.54 20.56
CA PHE A 2 -11.31 7.31 20.52
C PHE A 2 -9.83 7.56 20.17
N GLU A 3 -9.55 8.39 19.15
CA GLU A 3 -8.17 8.74 18.76
C GLU A 3 -7.40 9.47 19.88
N GLN A 4 -8.04 10.34 20.61
CA GLN A 4 -7.42 11.05 21.75
C GLN A 4 -7.08 10.10 22.90
N GLN A 5 -8.00 9.21 23.25
CA GLN A 5 -7.76 8.19 24.28
C GLN A 5 -6.63 7.24 23.86
N LEU A 6 -6.58 6.86 22.59
CA LEU A 6 -5.51 6.00 22.07
C LEU A 6 -4.15 6.71 22.13
N HIS A 7 -4.13 7.99 21.78
CA HIS A 7 -2.92 8.82 21.79
C HIS A 7 -2.39 9.00 23.23
N GLU A 8 -3.27 9.32 24.19
CA GLU A 8 -2.92 9.41 25.61
C GLU A 8 -2.44 8.07 26.17
N PHE A 9 -3.12 6.97 25.81
CA PHE A 9 -2.68 5.63 26.19
C PHE A 9 -1.27 5.33 25.68
N MET A 10 -0.99 5.62 24.40
CA MET A 10 0.32 5.36 23.81
C MET A 10 1.42 6.24 24.41
N GLN A 11 1.14 7.51 24.73
CA GLN A 11 2.12 8.41 25.35
C GLN A 11 2.47 8.00 26.78
N ASN A 12 1.57 7.38 27.48
CA ASN A 12 1.76 6.98 28.88
C ASN A 12 2.40 5.59 29.06
N GLN A 13 2.70 4.86 27.95
CA GLN A 13 3.29 3.53 28.01
C GLN A 13 4.81 3.59 27.84
N SER A 14 5.50 2.66 28.49
CA SER A 14 6.94 2.51 28.29
C SER A 14 7.23 2.01 26.85
N SER A 15 8.36 2.41 26.29
CA SER A 15 8.80 1.99 24.96
C SER A 15 8.81 0.46 24.80
N LEU A 16 9.11 -0.26 25.87
CA LEU A 16 9.12 -1.72 25.87
C LEU A 16 7.72 -2.31 25.66
N ILE A 17 6.69 -1.74 26.30
CA ILE A 17 5.29 -2.17 26.13
C ILE A 17 4.84 -1.90 24.70
N LEU A 18 5.19 -0.75 24.13
CA LEU A 18 4.85 -0.42 22.74
C LEU A 18 5.49 -1.39 21.74
N VAL A 19 6.75 -1.79 21.96
CA VAL A 19 7.43 -2.81 21.14
C VAL A 19 6.73 -4.16 21.25
N VAL A 20 6.35 -4.58 22.46
CA VAL A 20 5.62 -5.85 22.66
C VAL A 20 4.27 -5.84 21.94
N ILE A 21 3.51 -4.75 22.06
CA ILE A 21 2.23 -4.59 21.36
C ILE A 21 2.44 -4.66 19.84
N LEU A 22 3.47 -3.97 19.32
CA LEU A 22 3.82 -3.99 17.90
C LEU A 22 4.14 -5.41 17.42
N VAL A 23 4.96 -6.15 18.15
CA VAL A 23 5.32 -7.54 17.80
C VAL A 23 4.08 -8.44 17.78
N ILE A 24 3.23 -8.33 18.79
CA ILE A 24 1.96 -9.10 18.86
C ILE A 24 1.07 -8.73 17.65
N ALA A 25 0.93 -7.45 17.34
CA ALA A 25 0.14 -6.98 16.20
C ALA A 25 0.67 -7.54 14.86
N ILE A 26 2.00 -7.56 14.67
CA ILE A 26 2.63 -8.14 13.48
C ILE A 26 2.35 -9.64 13.38
N ILE A 27 2.45 -10.39 14.50
CA ILE A 27 2.17 -11.83 14.52
C ILE A 27 0.69 -12.11 14.17
N LEU A 28 -0.24 -11.33 14.73
CA LEU A 28 -1.67 -11.44 14.44
C LEU A 28 -1.97 -11.11 12.97
N LEU A 29 -1.33 -10.07 12.45
CA LEU A 29 -1.45 -9.68 11.04
C LEU A 29 -0.94 -10.79 10.12
N ALA A 30 0.24 -11.35 10.40
CA ALA A 30 0.80 -12.45 9.63
C ALA A 30 -0.11 -13.68 9.61
N LYS A 31 -0.65 -14.07 10.77
CA LYS A 31 -1.62 -15.17 10.88
C LYS A 31 -2.92 -14.88 10.11
N GLY A 32 -3.42 -13.68 10.19
CA GLY A 32 -4.59 -13.24 9.43
C GLY A 32 -4.35 -13.32 7.91
N ALA A 33 -3.20 -12.85 7.46
CA ALA A 33 -2.78 -12.93 6.06
C ALA A 33 -2.69 -14.39 5.56
N ASP A 34 -2.06 -15.28 6.33
CA ASP A 34 -1.98 -16.72 6.02
C ASP A 34 -3.38 -17.36 5.88
N MET A 35 -4.31 -17.00 6.75
CA MET A 35 -5.69 -17.49 6.68
C MET A 35 -6.42 -17.00 5.42
N VAL A 36 -6.25 -15.72 5.07
CA VAL A 36 -6.84 -15.13 3.86
C VAL A 36 -6.30 -15.82 2.62
N VAL A 37 -4.97 -15.95 2.51
CA VAL A 37 -4.31 -16.58 1.36
C VAL A 37 -4.74 -18.04 1.23
N SER A 38 -4.72 -18.80 2.32
CA SER A 38 -5.12 -20.22 2.34
C SER A 38 -6.58 -20.41 1.92
N SER A 39 -7.47 -19.56 2.42
CA SER A 39 -8.90 -19.59 2.08
C SER A 39 -9.14 -19.22 0.62
N ALA A 40 -8.43 -18.20 0.10
CA ALA A 40 -8.52 -17.78 -1.29
C ALA A 40 -8.02 -18.88 -2.24
N VAL A 41 -6.91 -19.56 -1.90
CA VAL A 41 -6.39 -20.70 -2.68
C VAL A 41 -7.38 -21.87 -2.66
N ALA A 42 -7.97 -22.20 -1.50
CA ALA A 42 -8.96 -23.26 -1.38
C ALA A 42 -10.21 -22.96 -2.23
N LEU A 43 -10.66 -21.71 -2.25
CA LEU A 43 -11.78 -21.26 -3.07
C LEU A 43 -11.46 -21.34 -4.57
N ALA A 44 -10.25 -20.95 -4.97
CA ALA A 44 -9.76 -21.07 -6.34
C ALA A 44 -9.79 -22.51 -6.85
N LEU A 45 -9.34 -23.45 -6.01
CA LEU A 45 -9.34 -24.88 -6.35
C LEU A 45 -10.78 -25.42 -6.53
N ARG A 46 -11.72 -24.98 -5.66
CA ARG A 46 -13.14 -25.37 -5.79
C ARG A 46 -13.77 -24.85 -7.07
N TRP A 47 -13.45 -23.65 -7.49
CA TRP A 47 -14.00 -23.01 -8.68
C TRP A 47 -13.20 -23.32 -9.95
N LYS A 48 -12.16 -24.17 -9.86
CA LYS A 48 -11.25 -24.49 -10.96
C LYS A 48 -10.63 -23.25 -11.61
N LEU A 49 -10.48 -22.18 -10.84
CA LEU A 49 -9.83 -20.95 -11.30
C LEU A 49 -8.30 -21.08 -11.20
N PRO A 50 -7.54 -20.49 -12.13
CA PRO A 50 -6.10 -20.41 -12.01
C PRO A 50 -5.71 -19.67 -10.73
N LYS A 51 -4.78 -20.22 -9.94
CA LYS A 51 -4.30 -19.62 -8.68
C LYS A 51 -3.81 -18.18 -8.88
N VAL A 52 -3.23 -17.88 -10.04
CA VAL A 52 -2.76 -16.55 -10.41
C VAL A 52 -3.91 -15.53 -10.46
N VAL A 53 -5.08 -15.92 -10.98
CA VAL A 53 -6.26 -15.04 -11.03
C VAL A 53 -6.74 -14.70 -9.64
N VAL A 54 -6.83 -15.68 -8.75
CA VAL A 54 -7.28 -15.44 -7.36
C VAL A 54 -6.29 -14.61 -6.58
N GLY A 55 -4.98 -14.85 -6.75
CA GLY A 55 -3.95 -14.02 -6.16
C GLY A 55 -4.01 -12.56 -6.66
N ALA A 56 -4.17 -12.38 -7.97
CA ALA A 56 -4.24 -11.05 -8.57
C ALA A 56 -5.55 -10.29 -8.30
N THR A 57 -6.60 -10.96 -7.82
CA THR A 57 -7.90 -10.32 -7.53
C THR A 57 -8.21 -10.32 -6.04
N VAL A 58 -8.58 -11.46 -5.47
CA VAL A 58 -9.09 -11.54 -4.09
C VAL A 58 -8.01 -11.19 -3.08
N VAL A 59 -6.81 -11.77 -3.23
CA VAL A 59 -5.71 -11.52 -2.29
C VAL A 59 -5.20 -10.09 -2.44
N SER A 60 -4.98 -9.62 -3.67
CA SER A 60 -4.52 -8.26 -3.93
C SER A 60 -5.51 -7.22 -3.42
N LEU A 61 -6.82 -7.37 -3.68
CA LEU A 61 -7.85 -6.48 -3.16
C LEU A 61 -7.86 -6.47 -1.62
N GLY A 62 -7.79 -7.65 -1.00
CA GLY A 62 -7.80 -7.77 0.45
C GLY A 62 -6.60 -7.11 1.13
N THR A 63 -5.41 -7.21 0.53
CA THR A 63 -4.20 -6.60 1.06
C THR A 63 -4.11 -5.09 0.80
N THR A 64 -4.73 -4.58 -0.27
CA THR A 64 -4.67 -3.14 -0.63
C THR A 64 -5.80 -2.32 0.00
N LEU A 65 -6.85 -2.97 0.53
CA LEU A 65 -7.96 -2.28 1.19
C LEU A 65 -7.53 -1.37 2.35
N PRO A 66 -6.66 -1.81 3.29
CA PRO A 66 -6.22 -0.95 4.40
C PRO A 66 -5.54 0.34 3.90
N GLU A 67 -4.62 0.24 2.94
CA GLU A 67 -3.91 1.37 2.37
C GLU A 67 -4.86 2.32 1.65
N THR A 68 -5.82 1.77 0.91
CA THR A 68 -6.86 2.57 0.23
C THR A 68 -7.70 3.34 1.23
N MET A 69 -8.16 2.69 2.30
CA MET A 69 -8.96 3.33 3.34
C MET A 69 -8.20 4.44 4.06
N ILE A 70 -6.92 4.21 4.41
CA ILE A 70 -6.08 5.21 5.06
C ILE A 70 -5.88 6.42 4.12
N SER A 71 -5.56 6.18 2.85
CA SER A 71 -5.35 7.25 1.88
C SER A 71 -6.62 8.08 1.63
N VAL A 72 -7.77 7.42 1.51
CA VAL A 72 -9.07 8.10 1.34
C VAL A 72 -9.42 8.91 2.59
N LEU A 73 -9.26 8.37 3.79
CA LEU A 73 -9.53 9.08 5.04
C LEU A 73 -8.60 10.29 5.21
N ALA A 74 -7.32 10.15 4.88
CA ALA A 74 -6.35 11.25 4.93
C ALA A 74 -6.75 12.36 3.94
N ALA A 75 -7.12 11.99 2.71
CA ALA A 75 -7.59 12.95 1.71
C ALA A 75 -8.86 13.70 2.16
N VAL A 76 -9.84 13.00 2.71
CA VAL A 76 -11.08 13.60 3.24
C VAL A 76 -10.79 14.51 4.45
N LYS A 77 -9.83 14.17 5.30
CA LYS A 77 -9.37 15.02 6.42
C LYS A 77 -8.54 16.23 5.97
N GLY A 78 -8.24 16.34 4.68
CA GLY A 78 -7.44 17.44 4.13
C GLY A 78 -5.94 17.30 4.33
N ASP A 79 -5.46 16.07 4.51
CA ASP A 79 -4.04 15.73 4.58
C ASP A 79 -3.59 14.96 3.30
N PRO A 80 -3.38 15.70 2.19
CA PRO A 80 -2.95 15.09 0.93
C PRO A 80 -1.53 14.52 1.01
N GLY A 81 -0.68 15.03 1.91
CA GLY A 81 0.67 14.52 2.12
C GLY A 81 0.67 13.11 2.67
N LEU A 82 -0.15 12.85 3.69
CA LEU A 82 -0.34 11.51 4.25
C LEU A 82 -0.99 10.57 3.24
N ALA A 83 -2.02 11.03 2.50
CA ALA A 83 -2.70 10.23 1.49
C ALA A 83 -1.73 9.75 0.40
N LEU A 84 -0.96 10.67 -0.18
CA LEU A 84 0.00 10.38 -1.22
C LEU A 84 1.19 9.56 -0.70
N GLY A 85 1.72 9.92 0.47
CA GLY A 85 2.84 9.23 1.10
C GLY A 85 2.50 7.77 1.40
N ASN A 86 1.30 7.48 1.89
CA ASN A 86 0.83 6.12 2.13
C ASN A 86 0.68 5.34 0.82
N ALA A 87 0.05 5.91 -0.20
CA ALA A 87 -0.15 5.25 -1.49
C ALA A 87 1.17 4.96 -2.22
N VAL A 88 2.06 5.93 -2.32
CA VAL A 88 3.37 5.76 -2.98
C VAL A 88 4.31 4.90 -2.15
N GLY A 89 4.30 5.09 -0.82
CA GLY A 89 5.14 4.34 0.11
C GLY A 89 4.83 2.84 0.08
N SER A 90 3.56 2.45 0.01
CA SER A 90 3.18 1.04 -0.11
C SER A 90 3.68 0.43 -1.42
N ILE A 91 3.56 1.12 -2.54
CA ILE A 91 4.08 0.64 -3.84
C ILE A 91 5.60 0.43 -3.79
N ILE A 92 6.34 1.36 -3.19
CA ILE A 92 7.80 1.26 -3.03
C ILE A 92 8.16 0.08 -2.12
N CYS A 93 7.42 -0.10 -1.02
CA CYS A 93 7.62 -1.22 -0.11
C CYS A 93 7.35 -2.56 -0.80
N ASP A 94 6.23 -2.69 -1.49
CA ASP A 94 5.82 -3.93 -2.15
C ASP A 94 6.79 -4.32 -3.28
N THR A 95 7.15 -3.36 -4.13
CA THR A 95 8.01 -3.65 -5.30
C THR A 95 9.50 -3.66 -4.97
N GLY A 96 9.96 -2.84 -4.03
CA GLY A 96 11.36 -2.77 -3.65
C GLY A 96 11.71 -3.79 -2.56
N LEU A 97 11.08 -3.66 -1.40
CA LEU A 97 11.44 -4.44 -0.23
C LEU A 97 10.87 -5.87 -0.29
N ILE A 98 9.55 -6.00 -0.43
CA ILE A 98 8.88 -7.31 -0.32
C ILE A 98 9.26 -8.22 -1.50
N LEU A 99 9.17 -7.70 -2.72
CA LEU A 99 9.56 -8.45 -3.91
C LEU A 99 11.07 -8.76 -3.91
N GLY A 100 11.91 -7.82 -3.46
CA GLY A 100 13.35 -8.01 -3.31
C GLY A 100 13.68 -9.13 -2.33
N ILE A 101 13.08 -9.13 -1.14
CA ILE A 101 13.25 -10.20 -0.15
C ILE A 101 12.75 -11.54 -0.70
N ALA A 102 11.57 -11.57 -1.31
CA ALA A 102 11.01 -12.79 -1.89
C ALA A 102 11.94 -13.41 -2.96
N ALA A 103 12.53 -12.57 -3.81
CA ALA A 103 13.46 -13.00 -4.84
C ALA A 103 14.80 -13.56 -4.29
N THR A 104 15.22 -13.11 -3.10
CA THR A 104 16.42 -13.64 -2.42
C THR A 104 16.15 -14.99 -1.75
N ILE A 105 14.91 -15.22 -1.29
CA ILE A 105 14.53 -16.47 -0.61
C ILE A 105 14.27 -17.58 -1.62
N SER A 106 13.60 -17.29 -2.73
CA SER A 106 13.23 -18.29 -3.75
C SER A 106 13.15 -17.68 -5.14
N PRO A 107 13.58 -18.42 -6.18
CA PRO A 107 13.39 -18.00 -7.56
C PRO A 107 11.90 -17.77 -7.86
N LEU A 108 11.57 -16.58 -8.32
CA LEU A 108 10.20 -16.22 -8.67
C LEU A 108 9.86 -16.77 -10.06
N PRO A 109 8.75 -17.53 -10.23
CA PRO A 109 8.31 -17.99 -11.54
C PRO A 109 7.69 -16.82 -12.31
N LEU A 110 8.55 -16.04 -12.98
CA LEU A 110 8.13 -14.85 -13.71
C LEU A 110 7.70 -15.20 -15.13
N ASN A 111 6.44 -14.97 -15.45
CA ASN A 111 5.98 -15.01 -16.84
C ASN A 111 6.27 -13.65 -17.50
N ARG A 112 7.15 -13.64 -18.52
CA ARG A 112 7.57 -12.40 -19.21
C ARG A 112 6.41 -11.57 -19.72
N SER A 113 5.36 -12.21 -20.23
CA SER A 113 4.19 -11.50 -20.76
C SER A 113 3.45 -10.74 -19.64
N VAL A 114 3.27 -11.39 -18.49
CA VAL A 114 2.60 -10.79 -17.31
C VAL A 114 3.46 -9.65 -16.75
N VAL A 115 4.76 -9.89 -16.58
CA VAL A 115 5.70 -8.89 -16.03
C VAL A 115 5.77 -7.65 -16.91
N ASN A 116 5.89 -7.83 -18.24
CA ASN A 116 5.91 -6.68 -19.15
C ASN A 116 4.62 -5.87 -19.10
N ARG A 117 3.46 -6.54 -19.14
CA ARG A 117 2.16 -5.87 -19.10
C ARG A 117 1.97 -5.10 -17.79
N GLN A 118 2.26 -5.72 -16.66
CA GLN A 118 2.16 -5.11 -15.33
C GLN A 118 3.15 -3.95 -15.18
N GLY A 119 4.40 -4.14 -15.64
CA GLY A 119 5.44 -3.12 -15.58
C GLY A 119 5.08 -1.86 -16.37
N TRP A 120 4.56 -2.02 -17.59
CA TRP A 120 4.09 -0.87 -18.39
C TRP A 120 2.90 -0.16 -17.76
N LEU A 121 1.95 -0.89 -17.18
CA LEU A 121 0.81 -0.31 -16.48
C LEU A 121 1.26 0.48 -15.24
N GLN A 122 2.17 -0.08 -14.45
CA GLN A 122 2.70 0.56 -13.26
C GLN A 122 3.52 1.81 -13.60
N LEU A 123 4.35 1.74 -14.63
CA LEU A 123 5.13 2.87 -15.12
C LEU A 123 4.22 3.98 -15.66
N GLY A 124 3.18 3.63 -16.40
CA GLY A 124 2.17 4.58 -16.88
C GLY A 124 1.40 5.24 -15.74
N ALA A 125 0.98 4.48 -14.72
CA ALA A 125 0.31 5.01 -13.54
C ALA A 125 1.22 5.97 -12.75
N GLY A 126 2.50 5.61 -12.58
CA GLY A 126 3.48 6.48 -11.94
C GLY A 126 3.70 7.78 -12.71
N PHE A 127 3.76 7.71 -14.03
CA PHE A 127 3.89 8.90 -14.88
C PHE A 127 2.66 9.82 -14.78
N LEU A 128 1.46 9.24 -14.79
CA LEU A 128 0.22 9.98 -14.58
C LEU A 128 0.17 10.64 -13.20
N LEU A 129 0.63 9.95 -12.17
CA LEU A 129 0.71 10.51 -10.82
C LEU A 129 1.65 11.72 -10.77
N VAL A 130 2.84 11.61 -11.37
CA VAL A 130 3.79 12.73 -11.44
C VAL A 130 3.17 13.92 -12.17
N ILE A 131 2.51 13.69 -13.32
CA ILE A 131 1.83 14.75 -14.08
C ILE A 131 0.73 15.40 -13.22
N ALA A 132 -0.07 14.62 -12.50
CA ALA A 132 -1.12 15.13 -11.62
C ALA A 132 -0.59 15.96 -10.44
N CYS A 133 0.63 15.67 -9.98
CA CYS A 133 1.29 16.40 -8.89
C CYS A 133 1.95 17.71 -9.34
N ILE A 134 2.13 17.95 -10.65
CA ILE A 134 2.71 19.20 -11.14
C ILE A 134 1.68 20.33 -11.00
N PRO A 135 2.01 21.43 -10.29
CA PRO A 135 1.15 22.60 -10.22
C PRO A 135 1.18 23.34 -11.57
N TRP A 136 0.23 23.06 -12.44
CA TRP A 136 0.15 23.61 -13.79
C TRP A 136 0.04 25.15 -13.82
N SER A 137 -0.46 25.75 -12.73
CA SER A 137 -0.54 27.22 -12.59
C SER A 137 0.81 27.90 -12.33
N SER A 138 1.80 27.15 -11.81
CA SER A 138 3.14 27.70 -11.51
C SER A 138 4.18 26.56 -11.49
N PRO A 139 4.57 26.02 -12.66
CA PRO A 139 5.47 24.87 -12.73
C PRO A 139 6.86 25.10 -12.10
N ALA A 140 7.33 26.35 -12.08
CA ALA A 140 8.58 26.72 -11.41
C ALA A 140 8.51 26.58 -9.87
N ALA A 141 7.34 26.72 -9.26
CA ALA A 141 7.15 26.57 -7.82
C ALA A 141 7.29 25.10 -7.36
N ALA A 142 7.08 24.14 -8.25
CA ALA A 142 7.28 22.71 -7.94
C ALA A 142 8.74 22.38 -7.59
N LEU A 143 9.70 23.14 -8.13
CA LEU A 143 11.14 22.95 -7.90
C LEU A 143 11.66 23.70 -6.68
N THR A 144 10.95 24.75 -6.23
CA THR A 144 11.44 25.66 -5.18
C THR A 144 10.73 25.50 -3.83
N THR A 145 9.47 25.03 -3.80
CA THR A 145 8.65 24.98 -2.58
C THR A 145 8.23 23.58 -2.13
N GLY A 146 8.79 22.51 -2.73
CA GLY A 146 8.38 21.14 -2.40
C GLY A 146 6.91 20.94 -2.76
N GLY A 147 6.67 20.33 -3.92
CA GLY A 147 5.35 20.23 -4.56
C GLY A 147 4.21 19.89 -3.61
N GLY A 148 3.37 20.87 -3.35
CA GLY A 148 2.08 20.65 -2.71
C GLY A 148 1.07 20.29 -3.78
N LEU A 149 0.31 19.22 -3.59
CA LEU A 149 -0.86 18.92 -4.41
C LEU A 149 -1.79 20.14 -4.38
N SER A 150 -2.04 20.74 -5.54
CA SER A 150 -3.04 21.81 -5.61
C SER A 150 -4.40 21.22 -5.27
N ARG A 151 -5.29 22.02 -4.65
CA ARG A 151 -6.67 21.61 -4.32
C ARG A 151 -7.44 21.03 -5.52
N PHE A 152 -7.03 21.32 -6.74
CA PHE A 152 -7.63 20.79 -7.98
C PHE A 152 -7.16 19.38 -8.35
N ALA A 153 -5.99 18.93 -7.87
CA ALA A 153 -5.51 17.57 -8.12
C ALA A 153 -6.00 16.58 -7.04
N GLY A 154 -6.63 17.08 -5.98
CA GLY A 154 -7.17 16.29 -4.87
C GLY A 154 -8.71 16.26 -4.83
N MET A 155 -9.41 16.83 -5.80
CA MET A 155 -10.82 16.59 -6.11
C MET A 155 -10.90 15.69 -7.34
#